data_2d8639c2543219f0d87ce45846925fe3
#
_entry.id   2d8639c2543219f0d87ce45846925fe3
#
_cell.length_a   1.000
_cell.length_b   1.000
_cell.length_c   1.000
_cell.angle_alpha   90.00
_cell.angle_beta   90.00
_cell.angle_gamma   90.00
#
_symmetry.space_group_name_H-M   'P 1'
#
loop_
_entity.id
_entity.type
_entity.pdbx_description
1 polymer ?
#
loop_
_entity_poly.entity_id
_entity_poly.type
_entity_poly.pdbx_seq_one_letter_code
_entity_poly.pdbx_strand_id
1 'polypeptide(L)'
;MKETNCIRLGSTREVCWDMHFIENCEGVRLQMHKPVRKNTVLTCDKPWEGSTCGYISLLKVGDVFRMYYRAANAMLIDSLEKKVEKEGPDFTGCSEAGKISICLAESKDGKTFTRAKICKFDILGEKENNAVFRDEEEVIDNFSIFYDENPDCPSEEKFKALRYTEGPEENHLAYYKSPDGIDFTFERILPIAGKFDTFNVTLWDKKTEQYFLYTRDYHKPDGRTTPRCEVDLVHDIRDIRVSTSKDFKTWEEHGQIDFGQDAEDIPLYTNGITKYFRSENIFWGLPVRYNDRLADKHNFKDLTLPGFDRYASLEKLGREASVVNDAVLITSRDGLHFDRTDEAFAASGPEDGSNWIYGDCYHAYGAFETEADFPGEANEMSLYAGRGYRTRPLEITRYTLRLDGFFSWSAPYSGGYVLTKPFTFDGDSLSINFATSAMGHVQILVCDETGNPIPGYDSGKVFGNSVDRTVEFENDLAQLAGKPVRLRFEMKDCELYSFVFEN
;
A
#
# COMPACT_ATOMS: atom_id res chain seq x y z
N MET A 1 -3.05 -7.14 -41.86
CA MET A 1 -3.27 -7.98 -40.66
C MET A 1 -3.06 -7.03 -39.48
N LYS A 2 -4.08 -6.80 -38.62
CA LYS A 2 -3.86 -6.12 -37.36
C LYS A 2 -2.93 -7.05 -36.55
N GLU A 3 -1.80 -6.56 -36.11
CA GLU A 3 -1.00 -7.25 -35.09
C GLU A 3 -1.95 -7.51 -33.92
N THR A 4 -2.29 -8.76 -33.73
CA THR A 4 -2.99 -9.21 -32.53
C THR A 4 -1.99 -9.03 -31.39
N ASN A 5 -2.25 -8.05 -30.53
CA ASN A 5 -1.42 -7.75 -29.36
C ASN A 5 -1.56 -8.93 -28.38
N CYS A 6 -0.79 -10.00 -28.61
CA CYS A 6 -0.78 -11.19 -27.80
C CYS A 6 0.02 -10.91 -26.51
N ILE A 7 -0.61 -11.06 -25.35
CA ILE A 7 0.02 -10.83 -24.05
C ILE A 7 0.94 -12.00 -23.74
N ARG A 8 2.18 -11.73 -23.32
CA ARG A 8 3.05 -12.77 -22.77
C ARG A 8 2.81 -12.87 -21.25
N LEU A 9 2.05 -13.86 -20.83
CA LEU A 9 1.81 -14.14 -19.43
C LEU A 9 2.94 -14.96 -18.81
N GLY A 10 3.47 -15.95 -19.56
CA GLY A 10 4.46 -16.89 -19.03
C GLY A 10 3.87 -17.72 -17.90
N SER A 11 4.61 -17.85 -16.80
CA SER A 11 4.19 -18.46 -15.54
C SER A 11 3.87 -17.41 -14.45
N THR A 12 3.65 -16.15 -14.85
CA THR A 12 3.26 -15.10 -13.89
C THR A 12 1.77 -15.22 -13.53
N ARG A 13 1.46 -15.10 -12.26
CA ARG A 13 0.08 -15.06 -11.76
C ARG A 13 -0.63 -13.80 -12.29
N GLU A 14 -1.76 -14.01 -12.96
CA GLU A 14 -2.66 -12.93 -13.36
C GLU A 14 -3.69 -12.71 -12.26
N VAL A 15 -3.77 -11.50 -11.73
CA VAL A 15 -4.75 -11.10 -10.72
C VAL A 15 -5.92 -10.37 -11.37
N CYS A 16 -7.14 -10.69 -10.97
CA CYS A 16 -8.37 -10.10 -11.50
C CYS A 16 -8.69 -8.74 -10.86
N TRP A 17 -7.71 -7.84 -10.83
CA TRP A 17 -7.84 -6.52 -10.17
C TRP A 17 -8.26 -5.40 -11.10
N ASP A 18 -8.31 -5.66 -12.38
CA ASP A 18 -8.72 -4.74 -13.44
C ASP A 18 -9.38 -5.50 -14.59
N MET A 19 -9.71 -4.78 -15.65
CA MET A 19 -10.28 -5.34 -16.88
C MET A 19 -9.23 -5.51 -17.98
N HIS A 20 -7.93 -5.32 -17.68
CA HIS A 20 -6.86 -5.29 -18.70
C HIS A 20 -6.82 -6.58 -19.53
N PHE A 21 -6.98 -7.73 -18.89
CA PHE A 21 -6.88 -9.04 -19.54
C PHE A 21 -8.15 -9.45 -20.28
N ILE A 22 -9.25 -8.71 -20.10
CA ILE A 22 -10.56 -9.02 -20.69
C ILE A 22 -10.68 -8.45 -22.09
N GLU A 23 -11.06 -9.30 -23.04
CA GLU A 23 -11.50 -8.90 -24.39
C GLU A 23 -13.00 -8.64 -24.43
N ASN A 24 -13.76 -9.55 -23.82
CA ASN A 24 -15.22 -9.45 -23.75
C ASN A 24 -15.76 -10.11 -22.49
N CYS A 25 -16.81 -9.54 -21.91
CA CYS A 25 -17.53 -10.15 -20.79
C CYS A 25 -19.01 -9.79 -20.82
N GLU A 26 -19.83 -10.65 -20.24
CA GLU A 26 -21.26 -10.40 -20.04
C GLU A 26 -21.67 -10.93 -18.66
N GLY A 27 -22.45 -10.15 -17.91
CA GLY A 27 -22.93 -10.52 -16.58
C GLY A 27 -21.85 -10.59 -15.50
N VAL A 28 -20.61 -10.16 -15.80
CA VAL A 28 -19.48 -10.13 -14.84
C VAL A 28 -19.08 -8.69 -14.59
N ARG A 29 -18.74 -8.38 -13.34
CA ARG A 29 -18.26 -7.07 -12.91
C ARG A 29 -16.97 -7.19 -12.10
N LEU A 30 -16.20 -6.12 -12.07
CA LEU A 30 -15.11 -5.96 -11.12
C LEU A 30 -15.69 -5.64 -9.74
N GLN A 31 -15.40 -6.48 -8.74
CA GLN A 31 -15.90 -6.34 -7.38
C GLN A 31 -14.74 -6.08 -6.43
N MET A 32 -14.71 -4.90 -5.78
CA MET A 32 -13.75 -4.61 -4.71
C MET A 32 -14.15 -5.30 -3.41
N HIS A 33 -13.15 -5.85 -2.70
CA HIS A 33 -13.33 -6.45 -1.38
C HIS A 33 -12.70 -5.58 -0.29
N LYS A 34 -13.38 -5.47 0.84
CA LYS A 34 -12.91 -4.68 1.98
C LYS A 34 -12.09 -5.53 2.93
N PRO A 35 -11.02 -5.00 3.51
CA PRO A 35 -10.22 -5.73 4.48
C PRO A 35 -11.00 -5.93 5.80
N VAL A 36 -10.76 -7.07 6.43
CA VAL A 36 -11.35 -7.43 7.72
C VAL A 36 -10.37 -7.08 8.83
N ARG A 37 -10.82 -6.23 9.78
CA ARG A 37 -10.01 -5.88 10.95
C ARG A 37 -9.81 -7.10 11.85
N LYS A 38 -8.59 -7.35 12.25
CA LYS A 38 -8.15 -8.43 13.15
C LYS A 38 -7.64 -7.83 14.48
N ASN A 39 -6.49 -8.27 14.93
CA ASN A 39 -5.90 -7.91 16.21
C ASN A 39 -4.95 -6.69 16.13
N THR A 40 -4.71 -6.05 17.25
CA THR A 40 -3.57 -5.15 17.44
C THR A 40 -2.30 -6.00 17.52
N VAL A 41 -1.32 -5.70 16.66
CA VAL A 41 -0.06 -6.45 16.56
C VAL A 41 1.07 -5.81 17.35
N LEU A 42 0.97 -4.49 17.58
CA LEU A 42 1.91 -3.70 18.40
C LEU A 42 1.20 -2.47 18.94
N THR A 43 1.40 -2.16 20.23
CA THR A 43 0.99 -0.88 20.83
C THR A 43 2.23 -0.05 21.12
N CYS A 44 2.25 1.20 20.64
CA CYS A 44 3.37 2.13 20.81
C CYS A 44 3.32 2.81 22.18
N ASP A 45 3.58 2.04 23.25
CA ASP A 45 3.38 2.41 24.66
C ASP A 45 4.67 2.66 25.46
N LYS A 46 5.83 2.64 24.80
CA LYS A 46 7.13 2.88 25.46
C LYS A 46 7.44 4.37 25.60
N PRO A 47 8.33 4.77 26.53
CA PRO A 47 8.67 6.19 26.74
C PRO A 47 9.15 6.94 25.49
N TRP A 48 9.79 6.23 24.54
CA TRP A 48 10.25 6.79 23.26
C TRP A 48 9.24 6.68 22.12
N GLU A 49 8.08 6.09 22.38
CA GLU A 49 6.96 5.97 21.46
C GLU A 49 5.84 6.91 21.88
N GLY A 50 4.71 6.88 21.20
CA GLY A 50 3.57 7.69 21.59
C GLY A 50 2.44 7.65 20.56
N SER A 51 1.63 8.68 20.59
CA SER A 51 0.40 8.77 19.79
C SER A 51 0.63 9.20 18.34
N THR A 52 1.83 9.67 17.99
CA THR A 52 2.16 10.11 16.62
C THR A 52 3.16 9.18 15.93
N CYS A 53 3.26 7.93 16.35
CA CYS A 53 3.95 6.88 15.60
C CYS A 53 3.29 6.68 14.23
N GLY A 54 4.04 6.20 13.25
CA GLY A 54 3.51 6.01 11.91
C GLY A 54 4.59 5.76 10.87
N TYR A 55 4.28 6.02 9.60
CA TYR A 55 5.18 5.81 8.46
C TYR A 55 5.86 4.44 8.51
N ILE A 56 5.01 3.40 8.43
CA ILE A 56 5.41 2.00 8.67
C ILE A 56 5.92 1.39 7.37
N SER A 57 7.14 0.83 7.39
CA SER A 57 7.69 0.00 6.31
C SER A 57 7.70 -1.46 6.73
N LEU A 58 7.20 -2.34 5.86
CA LEU A 58 7.11 -3.79 6.08
C LEU A 58 8.08 -4.52 5.18
N LEU A 59 8.96 -5.31 5.74
CA LEU A 59 9.94 -6.11 5.00
C LEU A 59 9.91 -7.57 5.49
N LYS A 60 9.98 -8.52 4.57
CA LYS A 60 10.23 -9.92 4.90
C LYS A 60 11.69 -10.26 4.58
N VAL A 61 12.47 -10.58 5.59
CA VAL A 61 13.89 -10.89 5.46
C VAL A 61 14.12 -12.34 5.95
N GLY A 62 14.30 -13.26 5.00
CA GLY A 62 14.23 -14.69 5.29
C GLY A 62 12.87 -15.06 5.90
N ASP A 63 12.87 -15.68 7.06
CA ASP A 63 11.66 -16.10 7.79
C ASP A 63 11.20 -15.07 8.83
N VAL A 64 11.74 -13.85 8.81
CA VAL A 64 11.40 -12.81 9.78
C VAL A 64 10.65 -11.68 9.09
N PHE A 65 9.49 -11.33 9.64
CA PHE A 65 8.75 -10.14 9.29
C PHE A 65 9.29 -8.97 10.11
N ARG A 66 9.76 -7.92 9.43
CA ARG A 66 10.27 -6.69 10.01
C ARG A 66 9.30 -5.54 9.79
N MET A 67 9.05 -4.80 10.84
CA MET A 67 8.24 -3.60 10.83
C MET A 67 9.07 -2.43 11.34
N TYR A 68 9.40 -1.51 10.43
CA TYR A 68 10.04 -0.24 10.79
C TYR A 68 8.96 0.84 10.90
N TYR A 69 9.06 1.66 11.93
CA TYR A 69 8.07 2.72 12.17
C TYR A 69 8.73 3.93 12.81
N ARG A 70 8.20 5.10 12.47
CA ARG A 70 8.54 6.32 13.18
C ARG A 70 7.93 6.25 14.57
N ALA A 71 8.74 6.38 15.60
CA ALA A 71 8.36 6.49 16.98
C ALA A 71 8.52 7.94 17.43
N ALA A 72 7.44 8.55 17.87
CA ALA A 72 7.42 9.93 18.30
C ALA A 72 6.62 10.07 19.59
N ASN A 73 7.27 10.56 20.62
CA ASN A 73 6.64 10.88 21.90
C ASN A 73 5.98 12.26 21.82
N ALA A 74 5.02 12.41 20.91
CA ALA A 74 4.23 13.61 20.85
C ALA A 74 3.12 13.59 21.91
N MET A 75 2.78 14.76 22.40
CA MET A 75 1.72 14.90 23.38
C MET A 75 0.39 14.44 22.79
N LEU A 76 -0.43 13.80 23.65
CA LEU A 76 -1.83 13.57 23.37
C LEU A 76 -2.55 14.90 23.09
N ILE A 77 -3.66 14.87 22.39
CA ILE A 77 -4.44 16.08 22.03
C ILE A 77 -4.73 16.92 23.27
N ASP A 78 -5.16 16.33 24.38
CA ASP A 78 -5.42 17.05 25.64
C ASP A 78 -4.18 17.80 26.19
N SER A 79 -2.99 17.21 25.99
CA SER A 79 -1.75 17.84 26.42
C SER A 79 -1.30 18.91 25.44
N LEU A 80 -1.62 18.75 24.16
CA LEU A 80 -1.37 19.73 23.11
C LEU A 80 -2.24 20.99 23.32
N GLU A 81 -3.53 20.82 23.68
CA GLU A 81 -4.39 21.95 24.04
C GLU A 81 -3.83 22.78 25.20
N LYS A 82 -3.41 22.10 26.28
CA LYS A 82 -2.80 22.75 27.43
C LYS A 82 -1.49 23.48 27.07
N LYS A 83 -0.72 22.95 26.14
CA LYS A 83 0.49 23.60 25.66
C LYS A 83 0.16 24.84 24.82
N VAL A 84 -0.81 24.73 23.92
CA VAL A 84 -1.27 25.84 23.08
C VAL A 84 -1.84 26.97 23.93
N GLU A 85 -2.60 26.66 24.99
CA GLU A 85 -3.09 27.66 25.95
C GLU A 85 -1.96 28.41 26.67
N LYS A 86 -0.85 27.71 26.94
CA LYS A 86 0.28 28.27 27.69
C LYS A 86 1.29 29.00 26.82
N GLU A 87 1.55 28.48 25.61
CA GLU A 87 2.70 28.86 24.77
C GLU A 87 2.30 29.45 23.40
N GLY A 88 0.98 29.45 23.07
CA GLY A 88 0.47 29.86 21.76
C GLY A 88 0.41 28.71 20.75
N PRO A 89 -0.09 28.95 19.52
CA PRO A 89 -0.38 27.90 18.53
C PRO A 89 0.87 27.41 17.80
N ASP A 90 1.95 27.16 18.50
CA ASP A 90 3.16 26.58 17.92
C ASP A 90 3.06 25.04 17.91
N PHE A 91 2.74 24.46 16.75
CA PHE A 91 2.59 23.02 16.52
C PHE A 91 3.91 22.26 16.44
N THR A 92 5.04 22.89 16.65
CA THR A 92 6.38 22.28 16.52
C THR A 92 6.67 21.22 17.56
N GLY A 93 5.85 21.09 18.59
CA GLY A 93 6.06 20.09 19.65
C GLY A 93 6.07 18.62 19.25
N CYS A 94 5.64 18.29 18.01
CA CYS A 94 5.71 16.94 17.46
C CYS A 94 6.95 16.73 16.57
N SER A 95 7.68 17.78 16.26
CA SER A 95 8.76 17.80 15.29
C SER A 95 10.06 18.40 15.84
N GLU A 96 10.31 18.29 17.14
CA GLU A 96 11.59 18.72 17.70
C GLU A 96 12.69 17.70 17.40
N ALA A 97 13.87 18.20 17.02
CA ALA A 97 15.06 17.39 16.85
C ALA A 97 15.33 16.54 18.12
N GLY A 98 15.79 15.33 17.92
CA GLY A 98 16.08 14.41 19.02
C GLY A 98 14.86 13.77 19.70
N LYS A 99 13.63 14.09 19.32
CA LYS A 99 12.41 13.49 19.91
C LYS A 99 11.81 12.36 19.09
N ILE A 100 12.27 12.16 17.86
CA ILE A 100 11.79 11.13 16.95
C ILE A 100 12.88 10.07 16.77
N SER A 101 12.45 8.83 16.73
CA SER A 101 13.31 7.69 16.44
C SER A 101 12.66 6.81 15.39
N ILE A 102 13.47 6.12 14.61
CA ILE A 102 12.99 5.04 13.75
C ILE A 102 13.25 3.74 14.47
N CYS A 103 12.19 2.99 14.71
CA CYS A 103 12.18 1.80 15.53
C CYS A 103 11.92 0.54 14.70
N LEU A 104 12.43 -0.60 15.16
CA LEU A 104 12.25 -1.92 14.54
C LEU A 104 11.48 -2.84 15.49
N ALA A 105 10.43 -3.46 14.99
CA ALA A 105 9.79 -4.62 15.60
C ALA A 105 9.83 -5.82 14.64
N GLU A 106 9.96 -7.02 15.19
CA GLU A 106 10.07 -8.26 14.43
C GLU A 106 8.98 -9.26 14.81
N SER A 107 8.61 -10.11 13.87
CA SER A 107 7.63 -11.17 14.05
C SER A 107 8.04 -12.42 13.28
N LYS A 108 7.59 -13.59 13.76
CA LYS A 108 7.73 -14.88 13.05
C LYS A 108 6.46 -15.26 12.30
N ASP A 109 5.32 -14.70 12.69
CA ASP A 109 4.00 -15.06 12.17
C ASP A 109 3.26 -13.89 11.48
N GLY A 110 3.80 -12.66 11.57
CA GLY A 110 3.14 -11.45 11.09
C GLY A 110 1.91 -11.03 11.91
N LYS A 111 1.58 -11.75 12.98
CA LYS A 111 0.37 -11.52 13.80
C LYS A 111 0.67 -10.89 15.15
N THR A 112 1.91 -11.03 15.64
CA THR A 112 2.40 -10.45 16.87
C THR A 112 3.81 -9.96 16.65
N PHE A 113 4.05 -8.66 16.89
CA PHE A 113 5.37 -8.06 16.75
C PHE A 113 5.99 -7.78 18.10
N THR A 114 7.28 -8.07 18.22
CA THR A 114 8.10 -7.80 19.40
C THR A 114 9.16 -6.79 19.03
N ARG A 115 9.38 -5.79 19.89
CA ARG A 115 10.45 -4.80 19.69
C ARG A 115 11.82 -5.50 19.66
N ALA A 116 12.59 -5.23 18.62
CA ALA A 116 13.94 -5.74 18.50
C ALA A 116 14.85 -5.11 19.57
N LYS A 117 15.76 -5.89 20.15
CA LYS A 117 16.74 -5.37 21.12
C LYS A 117 17.92 -4.74 20.38
N ILE A 118 17.85 -3.46 20.06
CA ILE A 118 18.88 -2.72 19.32
C ILE A 118 19.86 -2.04 20.25
N CYS A 119 19.38 -1.29 21.25
CA CYS A 119 20.17 -0.67 22.32
C CYS A 119 21.31 0.26 21.84
N LYS A 120 21.13 0.92 20.69
CA LYS A 120 22.15 1.85 20.12
C LYS A 120 22.11 3.23 20.75
N PHE A 121 20.98 3.64 21.28
CA PHE A 121 20.74 5.01 21.76
C PHE A 121 20.30 5.00 23.21
N ASP A 122 20.62 6.08 23.93
CA ASP A 122 19.98 6.40 25.21
C ASP A 122 18.81 7.35 24.93
N ILE A 123 17.58 6.89 25.09
CA ILE A 123 16.40 7.68 24.80
C ILE A 123 15.63 7.92 26.10
N LEU A 124 15.65 9.15 26.58
CA LEU A 124 15.01 9.54 27.85
C LEU A 124 15.48 8.70 29.07
N GLY A 125 16.73 8.25 29.06
CA GLY A 125 17.30 7.38 30.10
C GLY A 125 17.09 5.87 29.86
N GLU A 126 16.33 5.51 28.84
CA GLU A 126 16.05 4.13 28.47
C GLU A 126 17.08 3.63 27.43
N LYS A 127 17.94 2.71 27.84
CA LYS A 127 18.97 2.12 26.99
C LYS A 127 18.50 0.85 26.28
N GLU A 128 17.56 0.13 26.87
CA GLU A 128 16.97 -1.07 26.27
C GLU A 128 15.81 -0.66 25.33
N ASN A 129 16.14 -0.21 24.13
CA ASN A 129 15.18 0.21 23.14
C ASN A 129 15.44 -0.43 21.78
N ASN A 130 14.50 -0.19 20.83
CA ASN A 130 14.50 -0.76 19.51
C ASN A 130 14.75 0.27 18.39
N ALA A 131 15.35 1.42 18.70
CA ALA A 131 15.65 2.44 17.73
C ALA A 131 16.85 2.04 16.86
N VAL A 132 16.67 2.05 15.54
CA VAL A 132 17.70 1.80 14.52
C VAL A 132 18.31 3.08 13.99
N PHE A 133 17.53 4.18 13.99
CA PHE A 133 17.99 5.48 13.54
C PHE A 133 17.42 6.59 14.42
N ARG A 134 18.23 7.60 14.67
CA ARG A 134 17.91 8.80 15.41
C ARG A 134 18.81 9.94 14.96
N ASP A 135 18.30 11.16 14.99
CA ASP A 135 19.05 12.38 14.71
C ASP A 135 18.78 13.37 15.85
N GLU A 136 19.83 13.87 16.49
CA GLU A 136 19.74 14.82 17.61
C GLU A 136 19.73 16.28 17.13
N GLU A 137 20.14 16.52 15.89
CA GLU A 137 20.31 17.86 15.34
C GLU A 137 19.13 18.25 14.40
N GLU A 138 18.56 17.27 13.70
CA GLU A 138 17.50 17.51 12.73
C GLU A 138 16.24 16.70 13.03
N VAL A 139 15.11 17.24 12.65
CA VAL A 139 13.82 16.54 12.73
C VAL A 139 13.76 15.39 11.75
N ILE A 140 13.27 14.25 12.20
CA ILE A 140 12.94 13.10 11.34
C ILE A 140 11.43 13.07 11.15
N ASP A 141 10.92 13.62 10.04
CA ASP A 141 9.49 13.49 9.76
C ASP A 141 9.15 12.09 9.25
N ASN A 142 9.92 11.60 8.28
CA ASN A 142 9.73 10.27 7.70
C ASN A 142 11.09 9.59 7.42
N PHE A 143 11.06 8.26 7.36
CA PHE A 143 12.23 7.43 7.04
C PHE A 143 11.71 6.10 6.49
N SER A 144 11.50 6.05 5.18
CA SER A 144 11.00 4.85 4.52
C SER A 144 12.14 3.88 4.24
N ILE A 145 11.93 2.61 4.55
CA ILE A 145 12.95 1.57 4.39
C ILE A 145 12.43 0.53 3.40
N PHE A 146 13.26 0.12 2.45
CA PHE A 146 13.00 -1.02 1.59
C PHE A 146 14.20 -1.96 1.51
N TYR A 147 13.92 -3.22 1.21
CA TYR A 147 14.94 -4.23 0.90
C TYR A 147 15.15 -4.27 -0.60
N ASP A 148 16.40 -4.08 -1.03
CA ASP A 148 16.72 -4.02 -2.45
C ASP A 148 16.88 -5.41 -3.04
N GLU A 149 15.94 -5.79 -3.88
CA GLU A 149 15.93 -7.07 -4.60
C GLU A 149 16.69 -7.04 -5.94
N ASN A 150 17.29 -5.88 -6.31
CA ASN A 150 18.16 -5.82 -7.47
C ASN A 150 19.32 -6.83 -7.31
N PRO A 151 19.52 -7.77 -8.25
CA PRO A 151 20.57 -8.76 -8.16
C PRO A 151 21.98 -8.15 -8.12
N ASP A 152 22.15 -6.96 -8.73
CA ASP A 152 23.43 -6.24 -8.77
C ASP A 152 23.63 -5.30 -7.57
N CYS A 153 22.68 -5.25 -6.63
CA CYS A 153 22.81 -4.42 -5.44
C CYS A 153 23.95 -4.89 -4.55
N PRO A 154 24.92 -3.99 -4.21
CA PRO A 154 25.99 -4.32 -3.27
C PRO A 154 25.47 -4.79 -1.91
N SER A 155 26.14 -5.72 -1.29
CA SER A 155 25.74 -6.31 0.00
C SER A 155 25.63 -5.27 1.12
N GLU A 156 26.44 -4.23 1.08
CA GLU A 156 26.41 -3.10 2.02
C GLU A 156 25.26 -2.13 1.82
N GLU A 157 24.48 -2.28 0.74
CA GLU A 157 23.35 -1.44 0.39
C GLU A 157 22.02 -2.20 0.32
N LYS A 158 21.96 -3.45 0.81
CA LYS A 158 20.75 -4.28 0.73
C LYS A 158 19.53 -3.66 1.38
N PHE A 159 19.71 -2.84 2.40
CA PHE A 159 18.65 -2.01 2.94
C PHE A 159 18.91 -0.56 2.57
N LYS A 160 17.92 0.06 1.96
CA LYS A 160 17.96 1.46 1.55
C LYS A 160 16.88 2.22 2.31
N ALA A 161 17.19 3.43 2.73
CA ALA A 161 16.22 4.29 3.38
C ALA A 161 16.21 5.68 2.78
N LEU A 162 15.03 6.28 2.72
CA LEU A 162 14.81 7.63 2.24
C LEU A 162 14.30 8.50 3.38
N ARG A 163 14.94 9.66 3.56
CA ARG A 163 14.59 10.65 4.57
C ARG A 163 14.36 12.00 3.90
N TYR A 164 13.24 12.62 4.22
CA TYR A 164 13.03 14.03 3.96
C TYR A 164 13.96 14.89 4.83
N THR A 165 14.60 15.89 4.23
CA THR A 165 15.39 16.92 4.93
C THR A 165 15.04 18.31 4.38
N GLU A 166 14.99 19.30 5.26
CA GLU A 166 14.77 20.68 4.87
C GLU A 166 16.07 21.33 4.45
N GLY A 167 16.05 22.04 3.31
CA GLY A 167 17.14 22.89 2.85
C GLY A 167 16.69 24.35 2.83
N PRO A 168 17.64 25.30 2.75
CA PRO A 168 17.33 26.74 2.80
C PRO A 168 16.48 27.21 1.62
N GLU A 169 16.64 26.63 0.44
CA GLU A 169 15.93 27.01 -0.77
C GLU A 169 14.94 25.92 -1.23
N GLU A 170 15.29 24.65 -1.04
CA GLU A 170 14.49 23.50 -1.47
C GLU A 170 14.57 22.35 -0.46
N ASN A 171 13.59 21.48 -0.52
CA ASN A 171 13.58 20.23 0.24
C ASN A 171 14.42 19.18 -0.48
N HIS A 172 14.98 18.27 0.28
CA HIS A 172 15.81 17.21 -0.25
C HIS A 172 15.32 15.84 0.20
N LEU A 173 15.64 14.83 -0.58
CA LEU A 173 15.46 13.44 -0.23
C LEU A 173 16.83 12.78 -0.02
N ALA A 174 17.18 12.55 1.23
CA ALA A 174 18.45 11.94 1.62
C ALA A 174 18.34 10.41 1.54
N TYR A 175 19.33 9.80 0.89
CA TYR A 175 19.48 8.36 0.81
C TYR A 175 20.47 7.85 1.85
N TYR A 176 20.04 6.85 2.60
CA TYR A 176 20.81 6.09 3.58
C TYR A 176 20.88 4.64 3.15
N LYS A 177 22.02 3.99 3.40
CA LYS A 177 22.25 2.57 3.13
C LYS A 177 22.58 1.79 4.40
N SER A 178 22.28 0.49 4.37
CA SER A 178 22.61 -0.44 5.45
C SER A 178 22.78 -1.87 4.91
N PRO A 179 23.71 -2.66 5.44
CA PRO A 179 23.84 -4.08 5.10
C PRO A 179 22.81 -4.97 5.81
N ASP A 180 22.28 -4.55 6.95
CA ASP A 180 21.50 -5.38 7.89
C ASP A 180 20.12 -4.81 8.24
N GLY A 181 19.85 -3.56 7.84
CA GLY A 181 18.64 -2.82 8.20
C GLY A 181 18.64 -2.26 9.62
N ILE A 182 19.80 -2.22 10.28
CA ILE A 182 20.00 -1.70 11.64
C ILE A 182 20.98 -0.53 11.64
N ASP A 183 22.10 -0.69 10.95
CA ASP A 183 23.16 0.32 10.87
C ASP A 183 23.06 1.11 9.59
N PHE A 184 22.30 2.23 9.63
CA PHE A 184 22.11 3.14 8.49
C PHE A 184 23.19 4.22 8.47
N THR A 185 23.77 4.44 7.29
CA THR A 185 24.73 5.51 7.02
C THR A 185 24.26 6.38 5.87
N PHE A 186 24.42 7.69 5.99
CA PHE A 186 24.13 8.62 4.91
C PHE A 186 25.02 8.34 3.70
N GLU A 187 24.42 8.32 2.51
CA GLU A 187 25.17 8.11 1.28
C GLU A 187 25.18 9.38 0.40
N ARG A 188 24.00 9.94 0.12
CA ARG A 188 23.87 11.16 -0.69
C ARG A 188 22.46 11.75 -0.66
N ILE A 189 22.33 12.96 -1.16
CA ILE A 189 21.05 13.55 -1.58
C ILE A 189 20.71 13.02 -2.97
N LEU A 190 19.45 12.62 -3.18
CA LEU A 190 18.97 12.20 -4.51
C LEU A 190 18.75 13.45 -5.38
N PRO A 191 19.15 13.40 -6.68
CA PRO A 191 19.04 14.54 -7.60
C PRO A 191 17.62 14.61 -8.21
N ILE A 192 16.62 14.78 -7.38
CA ILE A 192 15.20 14.90 -7.75
C ILE A 192 14.56 16.07 -7.03
N ALA A 193 13.56 16.68 -7.65
CA ALA A 193 12.79 17.78 -7.08
C ALA A 193 11.48 17.29 -6.45
N GLY A 194 11.01 17.98 -5.41
CA GLY A 194 9.72 17.68 -4.75
C GLY A 194 9.61 18.29 -3.37
N LYS A 195 8.47 18.10 -2.72
CA LYS A 195 8.21 18.63 -1.36
C LYS A 195 8.59 17.63 -0.26
N PHE A 196 8.47 16.35 -0.50
CA PHE A 196 8.92 15.20 0.29
C PHE A 196 8.42 15.08 1.74
N ASP A 197 7.65 16.01 2.25
CA ASP A 197 7.20 16.07 3.65
C ASP A 197 6.12 15.02 4.00
N THR A 198 6.29 13.80 3.48
CA THR A 198 5.45 12.63 3.74
C THR A 198 6.24 11.35 3.49
N PHE A 199 5.54 10.22 3.39
CA PHE A 199 6.12 8.91 3.19
C PHE A 199 6.49 8.69 1.71
N ASN A 200 7.74 8.92 1.35
CA ASN A 200 8.29 8.69 0.03
C ASN A 200 8.81 7.26 -0.04
N VAL A 201 8.39 6.48 -1.04
CA VAL A 201 8.71 5.06 -1.12
C VAL A 201 9.40 4.71 -2.42
N THR A 202 10.23 3.67 -2.38
CA THR A 202 10.92 3.15 -3.55
C THR A 202 10.88 1.64 -3.57
N LEU A 203 10.96 1.07 -4.77
CA LEU A 203 10.99 -0.37 -4.99
C LEU A 203 11.86 -0.70 -6.21
N TRP A 204 12.30 -1.94 -6.32
CA TRP A 204 12.89 -2.51 -7.53
C TRP A 204 11.85 -3.29 -8.32
N ASP A 205 11.68 -2.96 -9.59
CA ASP A 205 10.83 -3.72 -10.51
C ASP A 205 11.67 -4.69 -11.33
N LYS A 206 11.52 -5.97 -11.06
CA LYS A 206 12.26 -7.06 -11.74
C LYS A 206 11.94 -7.14 -13.23
N LYS A 207 10.72 -6.73 -13.62
CA LYS A 207 10.26 -6.82 -15.01
C LYS A 207 10.92 -5.79 -15.91
N THR A 208 11.09 -4.56 -15.44
CA THR A 208 11.72 -3.46 -16.18
C THR A 208 13.18 -3.25 -15.83
N GLU A 209 13.68 -3.97 -14.80
CA GLU A 209 15.03 -3.81 -14.23
C GLU A 209 15.32 -2.36 -13.87
N GLN A 210 14.37 -1.73 -13.16
CA GLN A 210 14.45 -0.33 -12.72
C GLN A 210 13.93 -0.16 -11.30
N TYR A 211 14.47 0.84 -10.62
CA TYR A 211 13.88 1.39 -9.42
C TYR A 211 12.75 2.35 -9.78
N PHE A 212 11.66 2.28 -9.05
CA PHE A 212 10.59 3.27 -9.04
C PHE A 212 10.63 3.99 -7.71
N LEU A 213 10.53 5.30 -7.76
CA LEU A 213 10.48 6.18 -6.59
C LEU A 213 9.20 7.00 -6.67
N TYR A 214 8.34 6.86 -5.66
CA TYR A 214 7.11 7.62 -5.54
C TYR A 214 7.25 8.64 -4.42
N THR A 215 7.08 9.91 -4.79
CA THR A 215 7.28 11.05 -3.89
C THR A 215 6.04 11.93 -3.87
N ARG A 216 5.97 12.82 -2.89
CA ARG A 216 4.93 13.81 -2.79
C ARG A 216 5.33 15.15 -3.39
N ASP A 217 4.37 15.78 -4.05
CA ASP A 217 4.43 17.19 -4.43
C ASP A 217 3.03 17.82 -4.31
N TYR A 218 2.88 19.01 -4.87
CA TYR A 218 1.63 19.76 -4.96
C TYR A 218 1.47 20.32 -6.36
N HIS A 219 0.21 20.41 -6.79
CA HIS A 219 -0.15 21.18 -7.98
C HIS A 219 -1.34 22.09 -7.69
N LYS A 220 -1.48 23.11 -8.53
CA LYS A 220 -2.63 24.02 -8.53
C LYS A 220 -3.84 23.32 -9.16
N PRO A 221 -5.08 23.79 -8.90
CA PRO A 221 -6.28 23.24 -9.56
C PRO A 221 -6.25 23.31 -11.09
N ASP A 222 -5.36 24.11 -11.68
CA ASP A 222 -5.15 24.16 -13.15
C ASP A 222 -4.07 23.18 -13.65
N GLY A 223 -3.58 22.28 -12.77
CA GLY A 223 -2.59 21.24 -13.08
C GLY A 223 -1.13 21.69 -13.05
N ARG A 224 -0.83 22.97 -12.84
CA ARG A 224 0.57 23.43 -12.75
C ARG A 224 1.21 23.03 -11.43
N THR A 225 2.42 22.49 -11.49
CA THR A 225 3.22 22.22 -10.28
C THR A 225 3.37 23.50 -9.44
N THR A 226 3.11 23.39 -8.14
CA THR A 226 3.20 24.52 -7.22
C THR A 226 4.66 24.74 -6.82
N PRO A 227 5.24 25.94 -7.03
CA PRO A 227 6.53 26.30 -6.46
C PRO A 227 6.54 26.17 -4.93
N ARG A 228 7.68 25.79 -4.32
CA ARG A 228 7.77 25.60 -2.86
C ARG A 228 7.33 26.82 -2.06
N CYS A 229 7.79 27.99 -2.47
CA CYS A 229 7.47 29.26 -1.80
C CYS A 229 6.02 29.73 -1.98
N GLU A 230 5.25 29.08 -2.85
CA GLU A 230 3.87 29.43 -3.20
C GLU A 230 2.85 28.39 -2.75
N VAL A 231 3.26 27.39 -1.95
CA VAL A 231 2.34 26.33 -1.50
C VAL A 231 1.23 26.91 -0.64
N ASP A 232 0.00 26.77 -1.12
CA ASP A 232 -1.22 27.04 -0.38
C ASP A 232 -1.79 25.72 0.14
N LEU A 233 -1.57 25.43 1.41
CA LEU A 233 -2.00 24.16 2.04
C LEU A 233 -3.52 23.95 2.03
N VAL A 234 -4.30 24.98 1.74
CA VAL A 234 -5.78 24.92 1.68
C VAL A 234 -6.26 24.66 0.26
N HIS A 235 -5.65 25.26 -0.75
CA HIS A 235 -6.14 25.20 -2.12
C HIS A 235 -5.30 24.33 -3.06
N ASP A 236 -4.01 24.10 -2.72
CA ASP A 236 -3.16 23.25 -3.54
C ASP A 236 -3.43 21.77 -3.28
N ILE A 237 -3.43 21.02 -4.36
CA ILE A 237 -3.75 19.58 -4.33
C ILE A 237 -2.47 18.80 -4.12
N ARG A 238 -2.50 17.88 -3.13
CA ARG A 238 -1.40 16.96 -2.85
C ARG A 238 -1.41 15.86 -3.88
N ASP A 239 -0.28 15.64 -4.53
CA ASP A 239 -0.15 14.62 -5.57
C ASP A 239 0.98 13.61 -5.30
N ILE A 240 1.04 12.60 -6.14
CA ILE A 240 2.07 11.56 -6.13
C ILE A 240 2.87 11.70 -7.43
N ARG A 241 4.19 11.85 -7.29
CA ARG A 241 5.13 11.91 -8.42
C ARG A 241 5.89 10.61 -8.54
N VAL A 242 6.30 10.27 -9.75
CA VAL A 242 7.09 9.08 -10.03
C VAL A 242 8.36 9.44 -10.77
N SER A 243 9.45 8.82 -10.33
CA SER A 243 10.76 8.86 -11.00
C SER A 243 11.31 7.44 -11.11
N THR A 244 12.09 7.16 -12.15
CA THR A 244 12.72 5.85 -12.35
C THR A 244 14.24 5.96 -12.44
N SER A 245 14.93 4.87 -12.07
CA SER A 245 16.39 4.78 -12.14
C SER A 245 16.85 3.35 -12.37
N LYS A 246 17.96 3.17 -13.11
CA LYS A 246 18.60 1.87 -13.27
C LYS A 246 19.70 1.60 -12.24
N ASP A 247 20.26 2.66 -11.65
CA ASP A 247 21.48 2.61 -10.83
C ASP A 247 21.32 3.23 -9.44
N PHE A 248 20.12 3.71 -9.11
CA PHE A 248 19.81 4.45 -7.88
C PHE A 248 20.61 5.76 -7.74
N LYS A 249 21.22 6.25 -8.82
CA LYS A 249 22.04 7.49 -8.86
C LYS A 249 21.47 8.52 -9.79
N THR A 250 21.12 8.07 -10.98
CA THR A 250 20.56 8.91 -12.04
C THR A 250 19.07 8.63 -12.15
N TRP A 251 18.26 9.67 -12.09
CA TRP A 251 16.80 9.55 -12.05
C TRP A 251 16.18 10.23 -13.25
N GLU A 252 15.18 9.60 -13.82
CA GLU A 252 14.29 10.15 -14.83
C GLU A 252 12.96 10.50 -14.15
N GLU A 253 12.61 11.78 -14.16
CA GLU A 253 11.37 12.28 -13.55
C GLU A 253 10.23 12.21 -14.58
N HIS A 254 9.17 11.45 -14.30
CA HIS A 254 7.98 11.31 -15.15
C HIS A 254 6.85 12.27 -14.77
N GLY A 255 6.95 12.93 -13.62
CA GLY A 255 5.93 13.84 -13.10
C GLY A 255 4.87 13.12 -12.26
N GLN A 256 3.66 13.67 -12.26
CA GLN A 256 2.52 13.11 -11.53
C GLN A 256 2.08 11.76 -12.14
N ILE A 257 1.72 10.80 -11.29
CA ILE A 257 1.08 9.55 -11.76
C ILE A 257 -0.27 9.90 -12.41
N ASP A 258 -0.60 9.17 -13.46
CA ASP A 258 -1.79 9.44 -14.29
C ASP A 258 -2.97 8.54 -13.87
N PHE A 259 -4.08 9.15 -13.49
CA PHE A 259 -5.35 8.47 -13.21
C PHE A 259 -6.35 8.54 -14.38
N GLY A 260 -5.93 9.05 -15.54
CA GLY A 260 -6.78 9.28 -16.69
C GLY A 260 -7.54 10.62 -16.64
N GLN A 261 -8.04 11.04 -17.80
CA GLN A 261 -8.61 12.39 -17.97
C GLN A 261 -9.95 12.61 -17.24
N ASP A 262 -10.69 11.54 -16.96
CA ASP A 262 -12.00 11.61 -16.32
C ASP A 262 -11.94 11.43 -14.79
N ALA A 263 -10.75 11.19 -14.22
CA ALA A 263 -10.59 11.02 -12.80
C ALA A 263 -10.75 12.36 -12.06
N GLU A 264 -11.55 12.35 -10.98
CA GLU A 264 -11.63 13.49 -10.09
C GLU A 264 -10.28 13.76 -9.45
N ASP A 265 -9.86 15.02 -9.44
CA ASP A 265 -8.61 15.44 -8.84
C ASP A 265 -8.79 15.63 -7.33
N ILE A 266 -8.26 14.70 -6.54
CA ILE A 266 -8.41 14.66 -5.09
C ILE A 266 -7.04 14.67 -4.38
N PRO A 267 -6.93 15.31 -3.21
CA PRO A 267 -5.68 15.33 -2.45
C PRO A 267 -5.30 13.94 -1.94
N LEU A 268 -4.14 13.43 -2.36
CA LEU A 268 -3.55 12.17 -1.89
C LEU A 268 -2.33 12.46 -1.00
N TYR A 269 -2.43 12.09 0.29
CA TYR A 269 -1.43 12.46 1.28
C TYR A 269 -0.23 11.52 1.31
N THR A 270 -0.47 10.23 1.38
CA THR A 270 0.55 9.18 1.29
C THR A 270 0.33 8.35 0.02
N ASN A 271 1.26 7.49 -0.34
CA ASN A 271 1.10 6.64 -1.51
C ASN A 271 1.21 5.13 -1.19
N GLY A 272 2.27 4.69 -0.48
CA GLY A 272 2.50 3.29 -0.14
C GLY A 272 2.59 2.35 -1.35
N ILE A 273 2.97 2.86 -2.53
CA ILE A 273 2.97 2.09 -3.77
C ILE A 273 4.08 1.05 -3.77
N THR A 274 3.73 -0.20 -4.06
CA THR A 274 4.65 -1.34 -4.15
C THR A 274 4.18 -2.36 -5.18
N LYS A 275 4.99 -3.39 -5.41
CA LYS A 275 4.59 -4.56 -6.23
C LYS A 275 3.80 -5.55 -5.38
N TYR A 276 2.91 -6.30 -6.02
CA TYR A 276 2.24 -7.40 -5.35
C TYR A 276 3.16 -8.61 -5.24
N PHE A 277 3.33 -9.15 -4.05
CA PHE A 277 4.32 -10.21 -3.77
C PHE A 277 4.02 -11.56 -4.47
N ARG A 278 2.79 -11.78 -4.97
CA ARG A 278 2.43 -12.97 -5.75
C ARG A 278 2.34 -12.72 -7.26
N SER A 279 2.47 -11.46 -7.72
CA SER A 279 2.44 -11.11 -9.15
C SER A 279 3.37 -9.95 -9.47
N GLU A 280 4.35 -10.20 -10.31
CA GLU A 280 5.29 -9.17 -10.77
C GLU A 280 4.67 -8.21 -11.80
N ASN A 281 3.46 -8.50 -12.29
CA ASN A 281 2.79 -7.72 -13.34
C ASN A 281 2.00 -6.52 -12.80
N ILE A 282 1.88 -6.34 -11.47
CA ILE A 282 0.99 -5.32 -10.94
C ILE A 282 1.62 -4.55 -9.76
N PHE A 283 1.49 -3.23 -9.84
CA PHE A 283 1.71 -2.32 -8.73
C PHE A 283 0.39 -2.06 -8.01
N TRP A 284 0.46 -1.80 -6.74
CA TRP A 284 -0.69 -1.38 -5.93
C TRP A 284 -0.26 -0.43 -4.83
N GLY A 285 -1.19 0.37 -4.32
CA GLY A 285 -0.95 1.25 -3.19
C GLY A 285 -2.24 1.63 -2.48
N LEU A 286 -2.09 2.12 -1.25
CA LEU A 286 -3.18 2.62 -0.43
C LEU A 286 -2.94 4.09 -0.07
N PRO A 287 -3.00 5.00 -1.05
CA PRO A 287 -2.90 6.41 -0.74
C PRO A 287 -4.06 6.88 0.12
N VAL A 288 -3.74 7.78 1.03
CA VAL A 288 -4.71 8.35 1.96
C VAL A 288 -5.29 9.64 1.37
N ARG A 289 -6.63 9.71 1.27
CA ARG A 289 -7.30 10.95 0.94
C ARG A 289 -7.24 11.92 2.11
N TYR A 290 -6.83 13.13 1.81
CA TYR A 290 -6.75 14.22 2.78
C TYR A 290 -7.95 15.14 2.62
N ASN A 291 -8.94 15.01 3.50
CA ASN A 291 -10.22 15.68 3.36
C ASN A 291 -10.47 16.66 4.52
N ASP A 292 -10.40 17.95 4.23
CA ASP A 292 -10.70 19.00 5.20
C ASP A 292 -12.23 19.19 5.31
N ARG A 293 -12.78 18.86 6.48
CA ARG A 293 -14.21 18.95 6.80
C ARG A 293 -14.60 20.24 7.49
N LEU A 294 -13.80 21.29 7.40
CA LEU A 294 -14.11 22.57 8.06
C LEU A 294 -15.46 23.12 7.62
N ALA A 295 -15.88 22.91 6.38
CA ALA A 295 -17.20 23.30 5.87
C ALA A 295 -18.34 22.50 6.52
N ASP A 296 -18.09 21.23 6.89
CA ASP A 296 -19.08 20.28 7.40
C ASP A 296 -18.95 20.06 8.92
N LYS A 297 -18.39 21.01 9.63
CA LYS A 297 -18.04 20.87 11.05
C LYS A 297 -19.23 20.69 12.01
N HIS A 298 -20.46 20.77 11.54
CA HIS A 298 -21.65 20.75 12.37
C HIS A 298 -21.84 19.46 13.21
N ASN A 299 -21.24 18.34 12.79
CA ASN A 299 -21.27 17.09 13.53
C ASN A 299 -19.97 16.76 14.29
N PHE A 300 -18.98 17.67 14.33
CA PHE A 300 -17.72 17.39 15.04
C PHE A 300 -17.90 17.09 16.53
N LYS A 301 -18.93 17.67 17.15
CA LYS A 301 -19.28 17.37 18.54
C LYS A 301 -19.62 15.89 18.79
N ASP A 302 -20.16 15.22 17.75
CA ASP A 302 -20.58 13.82 17.85
C ASP A 302 -19.40 12.86 17.60
N LEU A 303 -18.30 13.37 17.02
CA LEU A 303 -17.06 12.65 16.71
C LEU A 303 -15.95 12.93 17.73
N THR A 304 -16.28 13.40 18.90
CA THR A 304 -15.29 13.80 19.89
C THR A 304 -14.97 12.69 20.89
N LEU A 305 -13.73 12.69 21.33
CA LEU A 305 -13.32 11.95 22.51
C LEU A 305 -14.07 12.49 23.76
N PRO A 306 -14.37 11.65 24.77
CA PRO A 306 -14.84 12.13 26.04
C PRO A 306 -13.87 13.17 26.61
N GLY A 307 -14.36 14.40 26.83
CA GLY A 307 -13.57 15.52 27.36
C GLY A 307 -12.79 16.34 26.30
N PHE A 308 -12.91 16.01 25.02
CA PHE A 308 -12.29 16.76 23.92
C PHE A 308 -13.33 17.54 23.13
N ASP A 309 -13.25 18.86 23.16
CA ASP A 309 -14.10 19.75 22.36
C ASP A 309 -13.39 20.07 21.03
N ARG A 310 -13.77 19.35 19.97
CA ARG A 310 -13.21 19.52 18.64
C ARG A 310 -13.48 20.92 18.05
N TYR A 311 -14.58 21.57 18.43
CA TYR A 311 -14.84 22.93 17.99
C TYR A 311 -13.92 23.95 18.65
N ALA A 312 -13.71 23.85 19.96
CA ALA A 312 -12.74 24.67 20.65
C ALA A 312 -11.32 24.42 20.12
N SER A 313 -11.04 23.20 19.70
CA SER A 313 -9.74 22.82 19.13
C SER A 313 -9.52 23.34 17.72
N LEU A 314 -10.56 23.62 16.93
CA LEU A 314 -10.41 24.17 15.58
C LEU A 314 -9.67 25.52 15.57
N GLU A 315 -9.92 26.36 16.57
CA GLU A 315 -9.24 27.65 16.72
C GLU A 315 -7.76 27.48 17.09
N LYS A 316 -7.41 26.40 17.80
CA LYS A 316 -6.08 26.12 18.32
C LYS A 316 -5.26 25.20 17.45
N LEU A 317 -5.88 24.13 16.92
CA LEU A 317 -5.24 23.06 16.16
C LEU A 317 -5.39 23.19 14.65
N GLY A 318 -6.17 24.18 14.19
CA GLY A 318 -6.40 24.46 12.78
C GLY A 318 -6.85 23.21 12.04
N ARG A 319 -6.26 22.94 10.88
CA ARG A 319 -6.63 21.84 9.96
C ARG A 319 -6.56 20.45 10.58
N GLU A 320 -5.73 20.21 11.59
CA GLU A 320 -5.62 18.88 12.20
C GLU A 320 -6.87 18.46 12.99
N ALA A 321 -7.66 19.42 13.43
CA ALA A 321 -8.97 19.16 14.02
C ALA A 321 -10.09 19.03 12.97
N SER A 322 -9.91 19.59 11.76
CA SER A 322 -10.92 19.55 10.70
C SER A 322 -10.72 18.40 9.70
N VAL A 323 -9.49 17.93 9.52
CA VAL A 323 -9.17 16.88 8.54
C VAL A 323 -9.65 15.52 9.02
N VAL A 324 -10.20 14.75 8.08
CA VAL A 324 -10.54 13.32 8.21
C VAL A 324 -9.88 12.58 7.06
N ASN A 325 -9.37 11.40 7.35
CA ASN A 325 -8.67 10.58 6.39
C ASN A 325 -9.38 9.25 6.16
N ASP A 326 -9.28 8.75 4.92
CA ASP A 326 -9.55 7.39 4.53
C ASP A 326 -8.56 6.96 3.43
N ALA A 327 -8.51 5.69 3.10
CA ALA A 327 -7.62 5.19 2.06
C ALA A 327 -8.40 4.70 0.85
N VAL A 328 -7.92 5.05 -0.35
CA VAL A 328 -8.35 4.45 -1.62
C VAL A 328 -7.34 3.40 -2.07
N LEU A 329 -7.78 2.48 -2.91
CA LEU A 329 -6.90 1.50 -3.55
C LEU A 329 -6.55 1.98 -4.94
N ILE A 330 -5.27 1.93 -5.27
CA ILE A 330 -4.77 2.19 -6.62
C ILE A 330 -4.02 0.97 -7.15
N THR A 331 -4.14 0.71 -8.45
CA THR A 331 -3.44 -0.39 -9.13
C THR A 331 -2.88 0.09 -10.45
N SER A 332 -1.75 -0.51 -10.90
CA SER A 332 -1.11 -0.15 -12.15
C SER A 332 -0.38 -1.33 -12.77
N ARG A 333 -0.30 -1.37 -14.10
CA ARG A 333 0.48 -2.36 -14.86
C ARG A 333 1.89 -1.89 -15.22
N ASP A 334 2.13 -0.59 -15.21
CA ASP A 334 3.41 0.02 -15.63
C ASP A 334 4.06 0.91 -14.57
N GLY A 335 3.34 1.20 -13.47
CA GLY A 335 3.81 2.08 -12.40
C GLY A 335 3.70 3.58 -12.71
N LEU A 336 3.11 3.96 -13.85
CA LEU A 336 2.92 5.34 -14.28
C LEU A 336 1.43 5.71 -14.40
N HIS A 337 0.64 4.82 -14.98
CA HIS A 337 -0.81 4.95 -15.15
C HIS A 337 -1.52 4.07 -14.14
N PHE A 338 -2.40 4.66 -13.36
CA PHE A 338 -3.08 3.98 -12.26
C PHE A 338 -4.59 4.05 -12.39
N ASP A 339 -5.24 2.91 -12.15
CA ASP A 339 -6.64 2.86 -11.79
C ASP A 339 -6.80 3.19 -10.30
N ARG A 340 -7.85 3.95 -9.94
CA ARG A 340 -8.14 4.34 -8.56
C ARG A 340 -9.61 4.04 -8.23
N THR A 341 -9.86 3.52 -7.03
CA THR A 341 -11.23 3.39 -6.53
C THR A 341 -11.80 4.76 -6.16
N ASP A 342 -13.06 5.00 -6.49
CA ASP A 342 -13.79 6.20 -6.07
C ASP A 342 -14.19 6.11 -4.59
N GLU A 343 -14.69 4.95 -4.19
CA GLU A 343 -15.02 4.68 -2.79
C GLU A 343 -13.80 4.31 -1.94
N ALA A 344 -13.86 4.66 -0.65
CA ALA A 344 -12.83 4.27 0.30
C ALA A 344 -12.63 2.74 0.33
N PHE A 345 -11.40 2.29 0.12
CA PHE A 345 -11.01 0.90 0.37
C PHE A 345 -10.99 0.61 1.87
N ALA A 346 -10.44 1.51 2.66
CA ALA A 346 -10.44 1.45 4.11
C ALA A 346 -10.87 2.80 4.70
N ALA A 347 -11.81 2.76 5.64
CA ALA A 347 -12.30 3.92 6.37
C ALA A 347 -12.13 3.72 7.87
N SER A 348 -12.30 4.79 8.66
CA SER A 348 -12.13 4.78 10.12
C SER A 348 -13.01 3.77 10.85
N GLY A 349 -14.12 3.33 10.24
CA GLY A 349 -15.08 2.41 10.84
C GLY A 349 -16.05 3.09 11.80
N PRO A 350 -16.77 2.33 12.63
CA PRO A 350 -17.67 2.89 13.63
C PRO A 350 -16.94 3.85 14.58
N GLU A 351 -17.64 4.89 15.00
CA GLU A 351 -17.13 5.89 15.93
C GLU A 351 -16.76 5.26 17.28
N ASP A 352 -15.52 5.46 17.72
CA ASP A 352 -15.01 4.95 19.01
C ASP A 352 -14.37 6.04 19.87
N GLY A 353 -14.53 7.31 19.46
CA GLY A 353 -13.97 8.47 20.13
C GLY A 353 -12.48 8.70 19.90
N SER A 354 -11.80 7.80 19.19
CA SER A 354 -10.37 7.92 18.86
C SER A 354 -10.09 7.83 17.36
N ASN A 355 -11.13 7.78 16.55
CA ASN A 355 -11.09 7.72 15.10
C ASN A 355 -11.85 8.91 14.47
N TRP A 356 -11.98 8.93 13.13
CA TRP A 356 -12.53 10.05 12.35
C TRP A 356 -11.73 11.34 12.52
N ILE A 357 -10.42 11.22 12.56
CA ILE A 357 -9.47 12.30 12.81
C ILE A 357 -8.30 12.23 11.81
N TYR A 358 -7.52 13.31 11.73
CA TYR A 358 -6.25 13.31 11.01
C TYR A 358 -5.35 12.16 11.48
N GLY A 359 -4.76 11.45 10.52
CA GLY A 359 -3.87 10.31 10.79
C GLY A 359 -4.56 8.94 10.80
N ASP A 360 -5.88 8.88 10.66
CA ASP A 360 -6.59 7.62 10.46
C ASP A 360 -6.27 7.00 9.09
N CYS A 361 -6.38 5.67 9.01
CA CYS A 361 -6.21 4.89 7.78
C CYS A 361 -4.82 5.02 7.12
N TYR A 362 -3.80 5.45 7.86
CA TYR A 362 -2.42 5.43 7.37
C TYR A 362 -1.91 4.00 7.36
N HIS A 363 -1.95 3.38 6.17
CA HIS A 363 -1.49 2.02 5.95
C HIS A 363 0.04 1.96 5.86
N ALA A 364 0.56 0.85 6.32
CA ALA A 364 1.97 0.52 6.15
C ALA A 364 2.32 0.35 4.66
N TYR A 365 3.55 0.67 4.31
CA TYR A 365 4.14 0.35 3.01
C TYR A 365 4.41 -1.15 2.94
N GLY A 366 3.74 -1.85 2.02
CA GLY A 366 3.82 -3.29 1.84
C GLY A 366 2.70 -4.09 2.50
N ALA A 367 2.74 -5.38 2.30
CA ALA A 367 1.84 -6.38 2.87
C ALA A 367 2.58 -7.69 3.08
N PHE A 368 2.04 -8.56 3.94
CA PHE A 368 2.59 -9.90 4.16
C PHE A 368 1.57 -10.97 3.82
N GLU A 369 2.05 -12.11 3.34
CA GLU A 369 1.31 -13.37 3.41
C GLU A 369 1.49 -13.96 4.81
N THR A 370 0.40 -14.26 5.49
CA THR A 370 0.38 -14.83 6.83
C THR A 370 -0.56 -16.04 6.88
N GLU A 371 -0.30 -16.98 7.76
CA GLU A 371 -1.22 -18.08 8.02
C GLU A 371 -2.58 -17.56 8.46
N ALA A 372 -3.66 -18.24 8.07
CA ALA A 372 -5.00 -17.96 8.56
C ALA A 372 -5.11 -18.16 10.08
N ASP A 373 -6.14 -17.57 10.68
CA ASP A 373 -6.38 -17.71 12.13
C ASP A 373 -6.96 -19.11 12.47
N PHE A 374 -7.59 -19.78 11.51
CA PHE A 374 -8.16 -21.10 11.68
C PHE A 374 -7.27 -22.17 11.00
N PRO A 375 -6.88 -23.23 11.70
CA PRO A 375 -6.06 -24.29 11.14
C PRO A 375 -6.71 -24.94 9.91
N GLY A 376 -5.93 -25.13 8.86
CA GLY A 376 -6.38 -25.76 7.61
C GLY A 376 -7.02 -24.81 6.60
N GLU A 377 -7.21 -23.54 6.95
CA GLU A 377 -7.57 -22.52 5.99
C GLU A 377 -6.33 -22.05 5.21
N ALA A 378 -6.56 -21.52 4.02
CA ALA A 378 -5.50 -20.95 3.19
C ALA A 378 -4.94 -19.68 3.84
N ASN A 379 -3.67 -19.37 3.55
CA ASN A 379 -3.03 -18.12 3.96
C ASN A 379 -3.82 -16.88 3.54
N GLU A 380 -3.64 -15.80 4.28
CA GLU A 380 -4.29 -14.51 4.07
C GLU A 380 -3.25 -13.44 3.71
N MET A 381 -3.66 -12.41 3.00
CA MET A 381 -2.89 -11.19 2.84
C MET A 381 -3.13 -10.29 4.06
N SER A 382 -2.09 -9.96 4.80
CA SER A 382 -2.11 -9.08 5.96
C SER A 382 -1.63 -7.67 5.60
N LEU A 383 -2.48 -6.69 5.90
CA LEU A 383 -2.24 -5.26 5.85
C LEU A 383 -2.17 -4.70 7.27
N TYR A 384 -1.49 -3.58 7.47
CA TYR A 384 -1.35 -2.97 8.79
C TYR A 384 -1.62 -1.48 8.71
N ALA A 385 -2.31 -0.94 9.72
CA ALA A 385 -2.58 0.49 9.81
C ALA A 385 -2.54 0.95 11.27
N GLY A 386 -2.14 2.21 11.48
CA GLY A 386 -2.20 2.86 12.78
C GLY A 386 -3.63 3.24 13.16
N ARG A 387 -3.96 3.15 14.46
CA ARG A 387 -5.21 3.60 15.07
C ARG A 387 -4.93 4.41 16.32
N GLY A 388 -5.79 5.39 16.59
CA GLY A 388 -5.68 6.22 17.79
C GLY A 388 -4.63 7.32 17.64
N TYR A 389 -4.32 7.76 16.43
CA TYR A 389 -3.35 8.81 16.16
C TYR A 389 -3.71 10.08 16.98
N ARG A 390 -2.74 10.60 17.74
CA ARG A 390 -2.86 11.75 18.66
C ARG A 390 -3.87 11.62 19.81
N THR A 391 -4.61 10.53 19.91
CA THR A 391 -5.64 10.35 20.93
C THR A 391 -5.22 9.43 22.07
N ARG A 392 -4.35 8.46 21.76
CA ARG A 392 -3.80 7.48 22.70
C ARG A 392 -2.49 6.92 22.12
N PRO A 393 -1.72 6.09 22.87
CA PRO A 393 -0.62 5.36 22.28
C PRO A 393 -1.10 4.66 21.01
N LEU A 394 -0.38 4.87 19.88
CA LEU A 394 -0.80 4.33 18.60
C LEU A 394 -0.86 2.81 18.66
N GLU A 395 -1.94 2.22 18.18
CA GLU A 395 -2.10 0.78 17.99
C GLU A 395 -1.89 0.44 16.52
N ILE A 396 -0.89 -0.38 16.22
CA ILE A 396 -0.74 -0.94 14.87
C ILE A 396 -1.64 -2.17 14.79
N THR A 397 -2.65 -2.09 13.94
CA THR A 397 -3.71 -3.09 13.79
C THR A 397 -3.55 -3.84 12.48
N ARG A 398 -3.68 -5.16 12.54
CA ARG A 398 -3.70 -6.05 11.38
C ARG A 398 -5.10 -6.08 10.77
N TYR A 399 -5.12 -6.07 9.44
CA TYR A 399 -6.30 -6.29 8.61
C TYR A 399 -6.00 -7.40 7.63
N THR A 400 -6.97 -8.21 7.28
CA THR A 400 -6.76 -9.31 6.33
C THR A 400 -7.70 -9.26 5.15
N LEU A 401 -7.20 -9.78 4.05
CA LEU A 401 -7.91 -10.08 2.84
C LEU A 401 -7.52 -11.49 2.38
N ARG A 402 -8.37 -12.10 1.57
CA ARG A 402 -8.00 -13.26 0.78
C ARG A 402 -6.72 -12.94 -0.03
N LEU A 403 -5.83 -13.91 -0.22
CA LEU A 403 -4.74 -13.78 -1.19
C LEU A 403 -5.32 -13.41 -2.56
N ASP A 404 -4.69 -12.50 -3.28
CA ASP A 404 -5.13 -11.92 -4.55
C ASP A 404 -6.48 -11.17 -4.49
N GLY A 405 -6.98 -10.87 -3.28
CA GLY A 405 -8.37 -10.52 -3.03
C GLY A 405 -8.67 -9.02 -2.93
N PHE A 406 -7.91 -8.12 -3.54
CA PHE A 406 -8.33 -6.71 -3.61
C PHE A 406 -9.58 -6.55 -4.47
N PHE A 407 -9.60 -7.24 -5.62
CA PHE A 407 -10.76 -7.34 -6.48
C PHE A 407 -10.99 -8.78 -6.94
N SER A 408 -12.15 -9.03 -7.51
CA SER A 408 -12.49 -10.24 -8.25
C SER A 408 -13.29 -9.91 -9.50
N TRP A 409 -13.24 -10.78 -10.51
CA TRP A 409 -14.27 -10.85 -11.52
C TRP A 409 -15.44 -11.62 -10.90
N SER A 410 -16.57 -10.93 -10.70
CA SER A 410 -17.71 -11.44 -9.94
C SER A 410 -18.91 -11.64 -10.85
N ALA A 411 -19.44 -12.86 -10.88
CA ALA A 411 -20.65 -13.24 -11.60
C ALA A 411 -21.82 -13.47 -10.63
N PRO A 412 -23.02 -12.95 -10.93
CA PRO A 412 -24.22 -13.18 -10.14
C PRO A 412 -24.77 -14.59 -10.31
N TYR A 413 -25.84 -14.91 -9.56
CA TYR A 413 -26.55 -16.21 -9.67
C TYR A 413 -27.13 -16.46 -11.07
N SER A 414 -27.49 -15.42 -11.84
CA SER A 414 -27.90 -15.55 -13.24
C SER A 414 -26.80 -16.02 -14.18
N GLY A 415 -25.55 -15.95 -13.71
CA GLY A 415 -24.37 -16.32 -14.47
C GLY A 415 -23.83 -15.17 -15.35
N GLY A 416 -22.68 -15.43 -15.92
CA GLY A 416 -21.98 -14.56 -16.84
C GLY A 416 -20.74 -15.26 -17.39
N TYR A 417 -20.00 -14.56 -18.24
CA TYR A 417 -18.74 -15.07 -18.75
C TYR A 417 -17.69 -13.96 -18.93
N VAL A 418 -16.43 -14.38 -18.92
CA VAL A 418 -15.27 -13.58 -19.33
C VAL A 418 -14.55 -14.33 -20.43
N LEU A 419 -14.21 -13.63 -21.52
CA LEU A 419 -13.28 -14.10 -22.55
C LEU A 419 -12.04 -13.22 -22.48
N THR A 420 -10.86 -13.84 -22.30
CA THR A 420 -9.60 -13.10 -22.22
C THR A 420 -9.14 -12.61 -23.59
N LYS A 421 -8.27 -11.61 -23.62
CA LYS A 421 -7.42 -11.30 -24.77
C LYS A 421 -6.52 -12.51 -25.09
N PRO A 422 -5.97 -12.61 -26.30
CA PRO A 422 -5.03 -13.68 -26.63
C PRO A 422 -3.75 -13.50 -25.83
N PHE A 423 -3.24 -14.62 -25.30
CA PHE A 423 -1.98 -14.64 -24.55
C PHE A 423 -1.22 -15.95 -24.75
N THR A 424 0.08 -15.92 -24.39
CA THR A 424 0.91 -17.13 -24.31
C THR A 424 1.28 -17.39 -22.86
N PHE A 425 1.36 -18.67 -22.48
CA PHE A 425 1.75 -19.12 -21.16
C PHE A 425 2.88 -20.14 -21.25
N ASP A 426 3.56 -20.33 -20.11
CA ASP A 426 4.53 -21.40 -19.88
C ASP A 426 3.99 -22.29 -18.75
N GLY A 427 4.24 -23.59 -18.84
CA GLY A 427 3.78 -24.58 -17.84
C GLY A 427 2.82 -25.62 -18.40
N ASP A 428 2.45 -26.60 -17.57
CA ASP A 428 1.62 -27.75 -17.91
C ASP A 428 0.33 -27.85 -17.09
N SER A 429 0.16 -27.01 -16.08
CA SER A 429 -1.01 -26.95 -15.21
C SER A 429 -1.58 -25.56 -15.10
N LEU A 430 -2.90 -25.44 -14.87
CA LEU A 430 -3.61 -24.20 -14.58
C LEU A 430 -4.16 -24.25 -13.16
N SER A 431 -3.75 -23.30 -12.33
CA SER A 431 -4.31 -23.09 -10.99
C SER A 431 -5.15 -21.81 -10.93
N ILE A 432 -6.27 -21.85 -10.23
CA ILE A 432 -7.18 -20.72 -10.04
C ILE A 432 -7.42 -20.40 -8.56
N ASN A 433 -7.55 -19.13 -8.26
CA ASN A 433 -8.02 -18.59 -6.99
C ASN A 433 -9.47 -18.16 -7.17
N PHE A 434 -10.43 -18.85 -6.57
CA PHE A 434 -11.84 -18.60 -6.77
C PHE A 434 -12.68 -18.95 -5.54
N ALA A 435 -13.90 -18.42 -5.51
CA ALA A 435 -14.93 -18.80 -4.54
C ALA A 435 -16.29 -18.91 -5.22
N THR A 436 -17.08 -19.90 -4.85
CA THR A 436 -18.46 -20.04 -5.30
C THR A 436 -19.40 -20.21 -4.12
N SER A 437 -20.70 -19.96 -4.34
CA SER A 437 -21.73 -20.50 -3.43
C SER A 437 -21.90 -22.00 -3.61
N ALA A 438 -22.79 -22.60 -2.81
CA ALA A 438 -23.16 -24.00 -2.96
C ALA A 438 -23.84 -24.32 -4.32
N MET A 439 -24.40 -23.34 -4.98
CA MET A 439 -25.06 -23.44 -6.30
C MET A 439 -24.22 -22.89 -7.43
N GLY A 440 -23.09 -22.24 -7.08
CA GLY A 440 -22.20 -21.59 -8.02
C GLY A 440 -21.18 -22.54 -8.63
N HIS A 441 -20.56 -22.09 -9.69
CA HIS A 441 -19.45 -22.77 -10.35
C HIS A 441 -18.68 -21.82 -11.26
N VAL A 442 -17.46 -22.21 -11.61
CA VAL A 442 -16.71 -21.72 -12.75
C VAL A 442 -16.43 -22.88 -13.68
N GLN A 443 -16.57 -22.69 -14.99
CA GLN A 443 -16.13 -23.63 -16.03
C GLN A 443 -15.12 -22.91 -16.91
N ILE A 444 -14.02 -23.56 -17.22
CA ILE A 444 -12.91 -22.96 -17.95
C ILE A 444 -12.75 -23.70 -19.27
N LEU A 445 -12.82 -22.92 -20.35
CA LEU A 445 -12.60 -23.40 -21.72
C LEU A 445 -11.34 -22.76 -22.24
N VAL A 446 -10.36 -23.56 -22.67
CA VAL A 446 -9.24 -23.02 -23.44
C VAL A 446 -9.70 -22.88 -24.88
N CYS A 447 -9.54 -21.68 -25.42
CA CYS A 447 -9.98 -21.31 -26.75
C CYS A 447 -8.78 -20.96 -27.65
N ASP A 448 -9.00 -21.08 -28.96
CA ASP A 448 -8.06 -20.59 -29.98
C ASP A 448 -8.04 -19.06 -30.01
N GLU A 449 -7.17 -18.46 -30.84
CA GLU A 449 -7.02 -17.01 -31.00
C GLU A 449 -8.33 -16.31 -31.42
N THR A 450 -9.26 -17.04 -32.04
CA THR A 450 -10.55 -16.52 -32.50
C THR A 450 -11.66 -16.64 -31.46
N GLY A 451 -11.38 -17.32 -30.33
CA GLY A 451 -12.30 -17.52 -29.22
C GLY A 451 -13.13 -18.79 -29.30
N ASN A 452 -12.82 -19.72 -30.23
CA ASN A 452 -13.49 -21.02 -30.29
C ASN A 452 -12.87 -22.00 -29.32
N PRO A 453 -13.65 -22.75 -28.54
CA PRO A 453 -13.14 -23.77 -27.63
C PRO A 453 -12.31 -24.83 -28.37
N ILE A 454 -11.15 -25.17 -27.82
CA ILE A 454 -10.30 -26.25 -28.32
C ILE A 454 -10.78 -27.57 -27.70
N PRO A 455 -11.09 -28.61 -28.52
CA PRO A 455 -11.56 -29.89 -27.99
C PRO A 455 -10.60 -30.54 -26.99
N GLY A 456 -11.14 -31.08 -25.88
CA GLY A 456 -10.36 -31.72 -24.82
C GLY A 456 -9.78 -30.76 -23.79
N TYR A 457 -10.09 -29.44 -23.87
CA TYR A 457 -9.66 -28.44 -22.91
C TYR A 457 -10.85 -27.69 -22.28
N ASP A 458 -11.83 -28.45 -21.84
CA ASP A 458 -12.97 -28.02 -21.04
C ASP A 458 -12.83 -28.63 -19.63
N SER A 459 -12.75 -27.80 -18.60
CA SER A 459 -12.60 -28.25 -17.21
C SER A 459 -13.85 -28.90 -16.62
N GLY A 460 -15.00 -28.80 -17.33
CA GLY A 460 -16.27 -29.00 -16.66
C GLY A 460 -16.51 -27.96 -15.56
N LYS A 461 -17.56 -28.17 -14.77
CA LYS A 461 -17.93 -27.25 -13.68
C LYS A 461 -17.10 -27.49 -12.44
N VAL A 462 -16.34 -26.49 -12.02
CA VAL A 462 -15.56 -26.47 -10.79
C VAL A 462 -16.30 -25.61 -9.77
N PHE A 463 -16.47 -26.11 -8.54
CA PHE A 463 -17.10 -25.39 -7.43
C PHE A 463 -16.26 -25.52 -6.16
N GLY A 464 -16.48 -24.61 -5.23
CA GLY A 464 -15.77 -24.57 -3.94
C GLY A 464 -15.16 -23.21 -3.65
N ASN A 465 -14.16 -23.22 -2.78
CA ASN A 465 -13.42 -22.04 -2.35
C ASN A 465 -11.95 -22.43 -2.15
N SER A 466 -11.07 -21.97 -3.02
CA SER A 466 -9.63 -22.30 -2.98
C SER A 466 -8.80 -21.16 -3.49
N VAL A 467 -7.65 -20.94 -2.90
CA VAL A 467 -6.68 -19.93 -3.35
C VAL A 467 -5.73 -20.43 -4.43
N ASP A 468 -5.60 -21.76 -4.56
CA ASP A 468 -4.76 -22.45 -5.56
C ASP A 468 -5.38 -23.80 -5.91
N ARG A 469 -6.43 -23.81 -6.73
CA ARG A 469 -7.07 -25.02 -7.24
C ARG A 469 -6.51 -25.36 -8.61
N THR A 470 -5.81 -26.48 -8.73
CA THR A 470 -5.43 -27.02 -10.03
C THR A 470 -6.68 -27.46 -10.79
N VAL A 471 -6.77 -27.08 -12.04
CA VAL A 471 -7.87 -27.38 -12.96
C VAL A 471 -7.46 -28.55 -13.86
N GLU A 472 -8.32 -29.56 -13.95
CA GLU A 472 -8.08 -30.74 -14.79
C GLU A 472 -8.71 -30.56 -16.18
N PHE A 473 -8.02 -31.02 -17.21
CA PHE A 473 -8.49 -31.11 -18.60
C PHE A 473 -8.31 -32.56 -19.09
N GLU A 474 -9.04 -32.91 -20.16
CA GLU A 474 -8.89 -34.22 -20.77
C GLU A 474 -7.52 -34.36 -21.44
N ASN A 475 -7.06 -33.30 -22.11
CA ASN A 475 -5.76 -33.25 -22.78
C ASN A 475 -4.71 -32.53 -21.93
N ASP A 476 -3.45 -32.89 -22.16
CA ASP A 476 -2.29 -32.29 -21.53
C ASP A 476 -2.13 -30.82 -21.98
N LEU A 477 -2.18 -29.90 -21.01
CA LEU A 477 -2.10 -28.47 -21.21
C LEU A 477 -0.74 -28.02 -21.76
N ALA A 478 0.35 -28.77 -21.50
CA ALA A 478 1.68 -28.52 -22.06
C ALA A 478 1.68 -28.46 -23.59
N GLN A 479 0.74 -29.11 -24.27
CA GLN A 479 0.62 -29.07 -25.73
C GLN A 479 0.27 -27.68 -26.28
N LEU A 480 -0.28 -26.81 -25.44
CA LEU A 480 -0.66 -25.43 -25.76
C LEU A 480 0.35 -24.39 -25.26
N ALA A 481 1.32 -24.78 -24.44
CA ALA A 481 2.35 -23.87 -23.93
C ALA A 481 3.09 -23.16 -25.08
N GLY A 482 3.31 -21.87 -24.92
CA GLY A 482 3.94 -21.00 -25.93
C GLY A 482 3.07 -20.66 -27.15
N LYS A 483 1.88 -21.24 -27.29
CA LYS A 483 0.92 -20.92 -28.36
C LYS A 483 -0.06 -19.85 -27.89
N PRO A 484 -0.49 -18.94 -28.79
CA PRO A 484 -1.55 -18.00 -28.47
C PRO A 484 -2.87 -18.74 -28.18
N VAL A 485 -3.42 -18.50 -26.98
CA VAL A 485 -4.71 -19.04 -26.54
C VAL A 485 -5.52 -17.94 -25.87
N ARG A 486 -6.78 -18.23 -25.62
CA ARG A 486 -7.68 -17.45 -24.76
C ARG A 486 -8.28 -18.37 -23.70
N LEU A 487 -8.62 -17.81 -22.54
CA LEU A 487 -9.48 -18.51 -21.58
C LEU A 487 -10.88 -17.90 -21.64
N ARG A 488 -11.87 -18.79 -21.64
CA ARG A 488 -13.27 -18.43 -21.41
C ARG A 488 -13.68 -19.00 -20.06
N PHE A 489 -13.97 -18.11 -19.12
CA PHE A 489 -14.52 -18.43 -17.82
C PHE A 489 -16.04 -18.29 -17.86
N GLU A 490 -16.78 -19.38 -17.79
CA GLU A 490 -18.24 -19.36 -17.61
C GLU A 490 -18.50 -19.46 -16.10
N MET A 491 -19.14 -18.44 -15.55
CA MET A 491 -19.24 -18.24 -14.11
C MET A 491 -20.68 -18.11 -13.67
N LYS A 492 -21.02 -18.67 -12.53
CA LYS A 492 -22.33 -18.53 -11.90
C LYS A 492 -22.14 -18.46 -10.39
N ASP A 493 -22.66 -17.39 -9.76
CA ASP A 493 -22.54 -17.15 -8.32
C ASP A 493 -21.10 -17.44 -7.83
N CYS A 494 -20.17 -16.77 -8.48
CA CYS A 494 -18.74 -17.08 -8.42
C CYS A 494 -17.92 -15.82 -8.48
N GLU A 495 -16.82 -15.82 -7.75
CA GLU A 495 -15.76 -14.81 -7.76
C GLU A 495 -14.44 -15.48 -8.19
N LEU A 496 -13.78 -14.93 -9.20
CA LEU A 496 -12.45 -15.30 -9.66
C LEU A 496 -11.47 -14.20 -9.27
N TYR A 497 -10.43 -14.55 -8.51
CA TYR A 497 -9.44 -13.62 -7.97
C TYR A 497 -8.13 -13.62 -8.75
N SER A 498 -7.70 -14.78 -9.18
CA SER A 498 -6.47 -14.91 -9.99
C SER A 498 -6.42 -16.28 -10.69
N PHE A 499 -5.51 -16.37 -11.66
CA PHE A 499 -5.11 -17.65 -12.27
C PHE A 499 -3.63 -17.62 -12.60
N VAL A 500 -3.01 -18.81 -12.68
CA VAL A 500 -1.58 -18.97 -12.99
C VAL A 500 -1.35 -20.30 -13.71
N PHE A 501 -0.39 -20.28 -14.65
CA PHE A 501 0.12 -21.49 -15.26
C PHE A 501 1.46 -21.86 -14.61
N GLU A 502 1.59 -23.12 -14.21
CA GLU A 502 2.73 -23.64 -13.44
C GLU A 502 3.24 -24.94 -14.06
N ASN A 503 4.51 -25.31 -13.72
CA ASN A 503 5.13 -26.60 -14.11
C ASN A 503 4.91 -27.67 -13.04
#